data_ba1f28e377b5e45adbdb42a3aff0edea
#
_entry.id   ba1f28e377b5e45adbdb42a3aff0edea
#
_cell.length_a   1.000
_cell.length_b   1.000
_cell.length_c   1.000
_cell.angle_alpha   90.00
_cell.angle_beta   90.00
_cell.angle_gamma   90.00
#
_symmetry.space_group_name_H-M   'P 1'
#
loop_
_entity.id
_entity.type
_entity.pdbx_description
1 polymer ?
#
loop_
_entity_poly.entity_id
_entity_poly.type
_entity_poly.pdbx_seq_one_letter_code
_entity_poly.pdbx_strand_id
1 'polypeptide(L)'
;MNILILDTSSNEKITVGLVINGKKDIRVEKIISNKTQIILPLIDKLLKKHSLKPYDLSEIQINPGPGSFTGLRIGLAIANAMSFALKIPINEENGKIILPIYS
;
A
#
# COMPACT_ATOMS: atom_id res chain seq x y z
N MET A 1 9.95 -4.27 -13.27
CA MET A 1 9.26 -4.70 -12.06
C MET A 1 8.62 -3.50 -11.39
N ASN A 2 7.36 -3.60 -11.03
CA ASN A 2 6.59 -2.50 -10.46
C ASN A 2 6.11 -2.90 -9.07
N ILE A 3 6.54 -2.14 -8.05
CA ILE A 3 6.22 -2.46 -6.65
C ILE A 3 5.39 -1.32 -6.08
N LEU A 4 4.25 -1.67 -5.48
CA LEU A 4 3.43 -0.72 -4.74
C LEU A 4 3.86 -0.74 -3.28
N ILE A 5 4.13 0.43 -2.72
CA ILE A 5 4.52 0.60 -1.33
C ILE A 5 3.41 1.31 -0.58
N LEU A 6 3.00 0.76 0.55
CA LEU A 6 1.98 1.34 1.43
C LEU A 6 2.50 1.42 2.86
N ASP A 7 2.27 2.56 3.50
CA ASP A 7 2.52 2.72 4.92
C ASP A 7 1.37 3.52 5.55
N THR A 8 0.55 2.84 6.32
CA THR A 8 -0.60 3.42 7.01
C THR A 8 -0.43 3.33 8.53
N SER A 9 0.80 3.13 8.99
CA SER A 9 1.10 2.96 10.43
C SER A 9 1.02 4.25 11.23
N SER A 10 1.11 5.41 10.57
CA SER A 10 1.07 6.72 11.23
C SER A 10 -0.36 7.17 11.49
N ASN A 11 -0.58 7.91 12.59
CA ASN A 11 -1.84 8.59 12.87
C ASN A 11 -2.00 9.87 12.07
N GLU A 12 -0.92 10.41 11.51
CA GLU A 12 -0.90 11.75 10.95
C GLU A 12 -0.84 11.76 9.43
N LYS A 13 -0.26 10.72 8.83
CA LYS A 13 -0.01 10.70 7.39
C LYS A 13 -0.12 9.31 6.81
N ILE A 14 -0.35 9.24 5.51
CA ILE A 14 -0.36 8.03 4.72
C ILE A 14 0.71 8.15 3.66
N THR A 15 1.50 7.11 3.47
CA THR A 15 2.53 7.04 2.44
C THR A 15 2.12 6.00 1.40
N VAL A 16 2.14 6.40 0.14
CA VAL A 16 1.93 5.51 -1.00
C VAL A 16 3.06 5.75 -1.98
N GLY A 17 3.69 4.69 -2.45
CA GLY A 17 4.79 4.80 -3.39
C GLY A 17 4.73 3.75 -4.48
N LEU A 18 5.41 4.05 -5.58
CA LEU A 18 5.70 3.09 -6.64
C LEU A 18 7.20 3.01 -6.85
N VAL A 19 7.68 1.79 -7.02
CA VAL A 19 9.05 1.56 -7.49
C VAL A 19 8.93 0.97 -8.89
N ILE A 20 9.43 1.68 -9.88
CA ILE A 20 9.35 1.27 -11.28
C ILE A 20 10.77 1.17 -11.82
N ASN A 21 11.22 -0.06 -12.11
CA ASN A 21 12.58 -0.33 -12.57
C ASN A 21 13.64 0.34 -11.68
N GLY A 22 13.45 0.23 -10.36
CA GLY A 22 14.36 0.76 -9.35
C GLY A 22 14.18 2.23 -9.00
N LYS A 23 13.32 2.96 -9.70
CA LYS A 23 13.06 4.38 -9.42
C LYS A 23 11.83 4.51 -8.54
N LYS A 24 11.95 5.29 -7.46
CA LYS A 24 10.86 5.49 -6.49
C LYS A 24 10.11 6.78 -6.76
N ASP A 25 8.79 6.71 -6.66
CA ASP A 25 7.91 7.88 -6.63
C ASP A 25 7.03 7.74 -5.39
N ILE A 26 7.34 8.52 -4.36
CA ILE A 26 6.68 8.42 -3.06
C ILE A 26 5.81 9.63 -2.83
N ARG A 27 4.57 9.39 -2.39
CA ARG A 27 3.61 10.43 -2.03
C ARG A 27 3.23 10.28 -0.57
N VAL A 28 3.20 11.40 0.13
CA VAL A 28 2.81 11.47 1.54
C VAL A 28 1.66 12.46 1.65
N GLU A 29 0.54 11.98 2.23
CA GLU A 29 -0.65 12.81 2.43
C GLU A 29 -0.99 12.88 3.91
N LYS A 30 -1.36 14.07 4.39
CA LYS A 30 -1.85 14.22 5.75
C LYS A 30 -3.25 13.62 5.85
N ILE A 31 -3.52 13.01 7.01
CA ILE A 31 -4.83 12.45 7.29
C ILE A 31 -5.73 13.58 7.82
N ILE A 32 -6.66 14.05 6.99
CA ILE A 32 -7.62 15.08 7.37
C ILE A 32 -9.04 14.54 7.41
N SER A 33 -9.22 13.27 7.03
CA SER A 33 -10.51 12.61 7.03
C SER A 33 -10.30 11.10 7.13
N ASN A 34 -11.21 10.31 6.57
CA ASN A 34 -11.14 8.87 6.59
C ASN A 34 -9.96 8.37 5.73
N LYS A 35 -9.11 7.49 6.30
CA LYS A 35 -7.93 6.94 5.62
C LYS A 35 -8.30 6.22 4.32
N THR A 36 -9.39 5.48 4.30
CA THR A 36 -9.83 4.75 3.11
C THR A 36 -10.09 5.71 1.95
N GLN A 37 -10.64 6.88 2.24
CA GLN A 37 -10.91 7.90 1.22
C GLN A 37 -9.63 8.52 0.66
N ILE A 38 -8.51 8.36 1.35
CA ILE A 38 -7.21 8.89 0.91
C ILE A 38 -6.41 7.83 0.17
N ILE A 39 -6.36 6.61 0.69
CA ILE A 39 -5.49 5.54 0.19
C ILE A 39 -5.82 5.14 -1.25
N LEU A 40 -7.07 4.78 -1.51
CA LEU A 40 -7.44 4.25 -2.82
C LEU A 40 -7.29 5.29 -3.94
N PRO A 41 -7.79 6.53 -3.77
CA PRO A 41 -7.57 7.56 -4.79
C PRO A 41 -6.09 7.87 -5.00
N LEU A 42 -5.28 7.83 -3.95
CA LEU A 42 -3.85 8.11 -4.06
C LEU A 42 -3.13 7.01 -4.84
N ILE A 43 -3.47 5.75 -4.61
CA ILE A 43 -2.94 4.63 -5.39
C ILE A 43 -3.32 4.79 -6.87
N ASP A 44 -4.59 5.07 -7.14
CA ASP A 44 -5.08 5.23 -8.50
C ASP A 44 -4.38 6.39 -9.22
N LYS A 45 -4.26 7.53 -8.56
CA LYS A 45 -3.59 8.70 -9.10
C LYS A 45 -2.13 8.42 -9.44
N LEU A 46 -1.44 7.71 -8.54
CA LEU A 46 -0.03 7.39 -8.74
C LEU A 46 0.16 6.40 -9.89
N LEU A 47 -0.69 5.39 -9.99
CA LEU A 47 -0.65 4.45 -11.11
C LEU A 47 -0.90 5.17 -12.44
N LYS A 48 -1.91 6.02 -12.50
CA LYS A 48 -2.24 6.77 -13.72
C LYS A 48 -1.13 7.70 -14.14
N LYS A 49 -0.45 8.32 -13.19
CA LYS A 49 0.70 9.18 -13.47
C LYS A 49 1.78 8.44 -14.28
N HIS A 50 1.97 7.17 -14.00
CA HIS A 50 2.98 6.34 -14.65
C HIS A 50 2.40 5.45 -15.75
N SER A 51 1.17 5.71 -16.15
CA SER A 51 0.48 4.92 -17.21
C SER A 51 0.40 3.43 -16.87
N LEU A 52 0.23 3.12 -15.60
CA LEU A 52 0.12 1.75 -15.11
C LEU A 52 -1.31 1.41 -14.72
N LYS A 53 -1.65 0.14 -14.89
CA LYS A 53 -2.87 -0.46 -14.38
C LYS A 53 -2.53 -1.30 -13.14
N PRO A 54 -3.52 -1.60 -12.27
CA PRO A 54 -3.23 -2.45 -11.11
C PRO A 54 -2.59 -3.79 -11.47
N TYR A 55 -3.01 -4.41 -12.58
CA TYR A 55 -2.44 -5.69 -13.01
C TYR A 55 -1.00 -5.60 -13.53
N ASP A 56 -0.47 -4.39 -13.69
CA ASP A 56 0.95 -4.19 -14.02
C ASP A 56 1.84 -4.29 -12.78
N LEU A 57 1.26 -4.35 -11.58
CA LEU A 57 2.03 -4.47 -10.36
C LEU A 57 2.60 -5.87 -10.21
N SER A 58 3.85 -5.95 -9.74
CA SER A 58 4.57 -7.19 -9.52
C SER A 58 4.58 -7.63 -8.07
N GLU A 59 4.48 -6.68 -7.15
CA GLU A 59 4.56 -6.94 -5.72
C GLU A 59 3.94 -5.78 -4.94
N ILE A 60 3.49 -6.07 -3.72
CA ILE A 60 3.06 -5.05 -2.76
C ILE A 60 3.94 -5.15 -1.54
N GLN A 61 4.42 -4.01 -1.05
CA GLN A 61 5.12 -3.91 0.22
C GLN A 61 4.30 -3.03 1.14
N ILE A 62 4.01 -3.54 2.33
CA ILE A 62 3.24 -2.80 3.34
C ILE A 62 3.94 -2.87 4.68
N ASN A 63 3.94 -1.75 5.40
CA ASN A 63 4.41 -1.72 6.77
C ASN A 63 3.36 -2.38 7.67
N PRO A 64 3.66 -3.57 8.26
CA PRO A 64 2.69 -4.28 9.10
C PRO A 64 2.61 -3.73 10.52
N GLY A 65 3.39 -2.73 10.86
CA GLY A 65 3.46 -2.14 12.18
C GLY A 65 4.83 -2.32 12.82
N PRO A 66 4.96 -1.92 14.07
CA PRO A 66 3.90 -1.39 14.95
C PRO A 66 3.47 0.02 14.56
N GLY A 67 2.26 0.41 15.01
CA GLY A 67 1.73 1.74 14.71
C GLY A 67 0.26 1.87 15.06
N SER A 68 -0.40 2.83 14.41
CA SER A 68 -1.82 3.11 14.60
C SER A 68 -2.68 1.86 14.37
N PHE A 69 -3.44 1.46 15.37
CA PHE A 69 -4.31 0.28 15.31
C PHE A 69 -5.26 0.34 14.11
N THR A 70 -6.00 1.45 14.00
CA THR A 70 -6.95 1.63 12.90
C THR A 70 -6.24 1.69 11.54
N GLY A 71 -5.16 2.46 11.47
CA GLY A 71 -4.41 2.62 10.23
C GLY A 71 -3.83 1.32 9.72
N LEU A 72 -3.24 0.52 10.60
CA LEU A 72 -2.67 -0.77 10.22
C LEU A 72 -3.74 -1.71 9.64
N ARG A 73 -4.91 -1.76 10.28
CA ARG A 73 -5.99 -2.63 9.81
C ARG A 73 -6.50 -2.22 8.42
N ILE A 74 -6.67 -0.93 8.19
CA ILE A 74 -7.14 -0.42 6.91
C ILE A 74 -6.12 -0.72 5.80
N GLY A 75 -4.87 -0.37 6.02
CA GLY A 75 -3.82 -0.58 5.02
C GLY A 75 -3.60 -2.05 4.71
N LEU A 76 -3.56 -2.89 5.74
CA LEU A 76 -3.37 -4.33 5.55
C LEU A 76 -4.55 -4.98 4.85
N ALA A 77 -5.78 -4.53 5.14
CA ALA A 77 -6.96 -5.04 4.44
C ALA A 77 -6.87 -4.74 2.94
N ILE A 78 -6.49 -3.52 2.58
CA ILE A 78 -6.32 -3.13 1.18
C ILE A 78 -5.19 -3.92 0.52
N ALA A 79 -4.03 -3.98 1.15
CA ALA A 79 -2.87 -4.66 0.59
C ALA A 79 -3.12 -6.16 0.42
N ASN A 80 -3.69 -6.83 1.43
CA ASN A 80 -4.00 -8.25 1.34
C ASN A 80 -5.03 -8.53 0.25
N ALA A 81 -6.06 -7.69 0.14
CA ALA A 81 -7.08 -7.85 -0.90
C ALA A 81 -6.48 -7.70 -2.30
N MET A 82 -5.60 -6.71 -2.50
CA MET A 82 -4.93 -6.50 -3.77
C MET A 82 -4.00 -7.66 -4.12
N SER A 83 -3.21 -8.12 -3.16
CA SER A 83 -2.31 -9.26 -3.36
C SER A 83 -3.10 -10.49 -3.79
N PHE A 84 -4.20 -10.77 -3.12
CA PHE A 84 -5.07 -11.90 -3.46
C PHE A 84 -5.67 -11.75 -4.86
N ALA A 85 -6.27 -10.58 -5.14
CA ALA A 85 -6.96 -10.34 -6.40
C ALA A 85 -5.99 -10.35 -7.60
N LEU A 86 -4.81 -9.79 -7.44
CA LEU A 86 -3.81 -9.68 -8.49
C LEU A 86 -2.88 -10.90 -8.56
N LYS A 87 -2.93 -11.78 -7.57
CA LYS A 87 -2.07 -12.96 -7.47
C LYS A 87 -0.59 -12.60 -7.47
N ILE A 88 -0.24 -11.59 -6.69
CA ILE A 88 1.14 -11.10 -6.56
C ILE A 88 1.59 -11.21 -5.10
N PRO A 89 2.90 -11.33 -4.85
CA PRO A 89 3.39 -11.40 -3.47
C PRO A 89 3.18 -10.11 -2.69
N ILE A 90 3.02 -10.26 -1.39
CA ILE A 90 2.95 -9.16 -0.44
C ILE A 90 4.08 -9.36 0.58
N ASN A 91 4.95 -8.36 0.72
CA ASN A 91 6.15 -8.44 1.57
C ASN A 91 6.95 -9.73 1.28
N GLU A 92 7.12 -10.04 -0.02
CA GLU A 92 7.84 -11.21 -0.52
C GLU A 92 7.17 -12.55 -0.20
N GLU A 93 5.94 -12.54 0.32
CA GLU A 93 5.18 -13.73 0.66
C GLU A 93 4.08 -13.99 -0.38
N ASN A 94 4.02 -15.20 -0.90
CA ASN A 94 2.98 -15.62 -1.84
C ASN A 94 1.88 -16.38 -1.13
N GLY A 95 0.63 -16.00 -1.40
CA GLY A 95 -0.53 -16.74 -0.91
C GLY A 95 -0.75 -16.66 0.60
N LYS A 96 -0.10 -15.73 1.28
CA LYS A 96 -0.24 -15.51 2.71
C LYS A 96 -0.88 -14.16 3.00
N ILE A 97 -1.60 -14.11 4.11
CA ILE A 97 -2.17 -12.86 4.63
C ILE A 97 -1.16 -12.26 5.61
N ILE A 98 -0.85 -10.99 5.43
CA ILE A 98 0.01 -10.26 6.37
C ILE A 98 -0.87 -9.73 7.50
N LEU A 99 -0.51 -10.07 8.72
CA LEU A 99 -1.24 -9.65 9.91
C LEU A 99 -0.57 -8.44 10.55
N PRO A 100 -1.35 -7.58 11.22
CA PRO A 100 -0.79 -6.38 11.87
C PRO A 100 0.04 -6.77 13.09
N ILE A 101 1.09 -5.99 13.31
CA ILE A 101 1.94 -6.10 14.48
C ILE A 101 1.56 -4.97 15.44
N TYR A 102 0.95 -5.31 16.56
CA TYR A 102 0.62 -4.35 17.62
C TYR A 102 1.68 -4.48 18.71
N SER A 103 2.30 -3.39 19.06
CA SER A 103 3.33 -3.42 20.10
C SER A 103 2.75 -3.23 21.48
#